data_2a5e9db4edf516dc564c87a1e12bef13
#
_entry.id   2a5e9db4edf516dc564c87a1e12bef13
#
_cell.length_a   1.000
_cell.length_b   1.000
_cell.length_c   1.000
_cell.angle_alpha   90.00
_cell.angle_beta   90.00
_cell.angle_gamma   90.00
#
_symmetry.space_group_name_H-M   'P 1'
#
loop_
_entity.id
_entity.type
_entity.pdbx_description
1 polymer ?
#
loop_
_entity_poly.entity_id
_entity_poly.type
_entity_poly.pdbx_seq_one_letter_code
_entity_poly.pdbx_strand_id
1 'polypeptide(L)'
;MPIPDKTLFTLKKLRLDCRRFAAKQYTEFNVGCARANVTHQSIHTLSCAAFMMTSLSLATVDLVILRQKLLDLFCAVAYKEGDFVLSSGQRSTYYINGKQVTLHPEGGVAVGRMLLSLLPKETQAVAGLTLGADPMVTATSVVAAYEGRSLTALIVRKEAKGHGTQAYIEGPTLPPSTPVTVLEDVVTTGQSALKAVERLKAAGYVVNGVLALVDRQQGGAEVYQQAGIPFQAVFSIQDLQQRWAELH
;
A
#
# COMPACT_ATOMS: atom_id res chain seq x y z
N MET A 1 -38.20 15.33 -9.89
CA MET A 1 -38.66 14.01 -10.38
C MET A 1 -38.25 12.98 -9.33
N PRO A 2 -39.13 12.20 -8.76
CA PRO A 2 -38.77 11.16 -7.78
C PRO A 2 -38.11 9.97 -8.47
N ILE A 3 -37.08 9.42 -7.84
CA ILE A 3 -36.30 8.26 -8.28
C ILE A 3 -37.21 7.01 -8.23
N PRO A 4 -37.28 6.18 -9.25
CA PRO A 4 -38.19 5.03 -9.25
C PRO A 4 -37.76 3.95 -8.26
N ASP A 5 -38.75 3.38 -7.58
CA ASP A 5 -38.75 2.40 -6.47
C ASP A 5 -38.05 1.04 -6.74
N LYS A 6 -37.53 0.83 -7.94
CA LYS A 6 -36.83 -0.41 -8.33
C LYS A 6 -35.46 -0.60 -7.63
N THR A 7 -34.79 0.48 -7.20
CA THR A 7 -33.46 0.42 -6.57
C THR A 7 -33.52 -0.10 -5.12
N LEU A 8 -34.59 0.23 -4.41
CA LEU A 8 -34.81 -0.23 -3.02
C LEU A 8 -35.12 -1.72 -2.93
N PHE A 9 -35.76 -2.26 -3.94
CA PHE A 9 -36.11 -3.69 -4.04
C PHE A 9 -34.85 -4.55 -4.27
N THR A 10 -33.91 -4.08 -5.09
CA THR A 10 -32.65 -4.77 -5.40
C THR A 10 -31.73 -4.83 -4.18
N LEU A 11 -31.62 -3.76 -3.40
CA LEU A 11 -30.81 -3.73 -2.19
C LEU A 11 -31.35 -4.60 -1.06
N LYS A 12 -32.70 -4.70 -0.92
CA LYS A 12 -33.33 -5.63 0.04
C LYS A 12 -33.10 -7.09 -0.35
N LYS A 13 -33.14 -7.42 -1.62
CA LYS A 13 -32.89 -8.78 -2.14
C LYS A 13 -31.43 -9.20 -1.93
N LEU A 14 -30.45 -8.32 -2.22
CA LEU A 14 -29.02 -8.58 -1.93
C LEU A 14 -28.75 -8.83 -0.43
N ARG A 15 -29.40 -8.05 0.47
CA ARG A 15 -29.27 -8.24 1.91
C ARG A 15 -29.85 -9.58 2.40
N LEU A 16 -30.91 -10.06 1.79
CA LEU A 16 -31.50 -11.37 2.11
C LEU A 16 -30.61 -12.53 1.63
N ASP A 17 -30.02 -12.40 0.44
CA ASP A 17 -29.16 -13.43 -0.13
C ASP A 17 -27.83 -13.57 0.66
N CYS A 18 -27.24 -12.45 1.11
CA CYS A 18 -26.07 -12.48 2.01
C CYS A 18 -26.38 -13.15 3.36
N ARG A 19 -27.55 -12.92 3.94
CA ARG A 19 -27.97 -13.59 5.18
C ARG A 19 -28.22 -15.08 5.02
N ARG A 20 -28.76 -15.49 3.88
CA ARG A 20 -28.97 -16.93 3.55
C ARG A 20 -27.66 -17.65 3.28
N PHE A 21 -26.70 -16.98 2.62
CA PHE A 21 -25.36 -17.53 2.38
C PHE A 21 -24.61 -17.76 3.70
N ALA A 22 -24.60 -16.77 4.61
CA ALA A 22 -24.00 -16.88 5.93
C ALA A 22 -24.65 -17.98 6.78
N ALA A 23 -25.98 -18.10 6.75
CA ALA A 23 -26.70 -19.14 7.48
C ALA A 23 -26.40 -20.55 6.95
N LYS A 24 -26.21 -20.72 5.65
CA LYS A 24 -25.88 -22.01 5.03
C LYS A 24 -24.45 -22.45 5.39
N GLN A 25 -23.48 -21.56 5.40
CA GLN A 25 -22.13 -21.89 5.85
C GLN A 25 -22.08 -22.26 7.35
N TYR A 26 -22.92 -21.59 8.17
CA TYR A 26 -23.00 -21.88 9.60
C TYR A 26 -23.59 -23.27 9.90
N THR A 27 -24.56 -23.72 9.10
CA THR A 27 -25.13 -25.09 9.23
C THR A 27 -24.17 -26.17 8.76
N GLU A 28 -23.42 -25.97 7.69
CA GLU A 28 -22.43 -26.93 7.21
C GLU A 28 -21.25 -27.09 8.18
N PHE A 29 -20.86 -26.01 8.87
CA PHE A 29 -19.81 -26.05 9.91
C PHE A 29 -20.25 -26.81 11.15
N ASN A 30 -21.51 -26.66 11.61
CA ASN A 30 -22.04 -27.37 12.77
C ASN A 30 -22.21 -28.88 12.54
N VAL A 31 -22.50 -29.31 11.32
CA VAL A 31 -22.60 -30.73 10.97
C VAL A 31 -21.22 -31.40 10.99
N GLY A 32 -20.15 -30.67 10.68
CA GLY A 32 -18.76 -31.14 10.78
C GLY A 32 -18.28 -31.34 12.24
N CYS A 33 -18.66 -30.45 13.15
CA CYS A 33 -18.28 -30.50 14.57
C CYS A 33 -18.99 -31.61 15.36
N ALA A 34 -20.22 -31.97 15.00
CA ALA A 34 -20.97 -33.04 15.68
C ALA A 34 -20.36 -34.43 15.52
N ARG A 35 -19.41 -34.63 14.61
CA ARG A 35 -18.71 -35.90 14.38
C ARG A 35 -17.42 -36.08 15.25
N ALA A 36 -16.98 -35.04 15.97
CA ALA A 36 -15.66 -35.01 16.64
C ALA A 36 -15.71 -35.20 18.18
N ASN A 37 -16.82 -35.57 18.80
CA ASN A 37 -16.98 -35.92 20.22
C ASN A 37 -16.25 -34.98 21.22
N VAL A 38 -16.28 -33.65 21.02
CA VAL A 38 -15.68 -32.64 21.88
C VAL A 38 -16.78 -31.89 22.63
N THR A 39 -16.69 -31.80 23.96
CA THR A 39 -17.72 -31.23 24.83
C THR A 39 -17.96 -29.76 24.58
N HIS A 40 -19.23 -29.39 24.45
CA HIS A 40 -19.78 -28.13 23.93
C HIS A 40 -19.37 -26.84 24.69
N GLN A 41 -18.94 -26.89 25.93
CA GLN A 41 -18.65 -25.69 26.74
C GLN A 41 -17.24 -25.10 26.57
N SER A 42 -16.24 -25.93 26.26
CA SER A 42 -14.85 -25.46 26.11
C SER A 42 -14.56 -24.86 24.73
N ILE A 43 -15.38 -25.15 23.71
CA ILE A 43 -15.18 -24.69 22.35
C ILE A 43 -15.77 -23.29 22.14
N HIS A 44 -16.86 -22.93 22.82
CA HIS A 44 -17.52 -21.63 22.63
C HIS A 44 -16.71 -20.44 23.11
N THR A 45 -15.96 -20.56 24.19
CA THR A 45 -15.15 -19.46 24.72
C THR A 45 -13.82 -19.29 23.98
N LEU A 46 -13.17 -20.36 23.56
CA LEU A 46 -11.93 -20.27 22.77
C LEU A 46 -12.17 -19.92 21.29
N SER A 47 -13.27 -20.43 20.71
CA SER A 47 -13.62 -20.14 19.30
C SER A 47 -14.05 -18.71 19.08
N CYS A 48 -14.84 -18.10 19.97
CA CYS A 48 -15.28 -16.71 19.84
C CYS A 48 -14.13 -15.72 20.03
N ALA A 49 -13.22 -15.95 20.99
CA ALA A 49 -12.05 -15.11 21.22
C ALA A 49 -11.00 -15.27 20.10
N ALA A 50 -10.74 -16.50 19.65
CA ALA A 50 -9.84 -16.76 18.53
C ALA A 50 -10.42 -16.24 17.20
N PHE A 51 -11.73 -16.35 16.97
CA PHE A 51 -12.40 -15.82 15.77
C PHE A 51 -12.47 -14.28 15.80
N MET A 52 -12.63 -13.65 16.97
CA MET A 52 -12.50 -12.19 17.11
C MET A 52 -11.06 -11.69 16.96
N MET A 53 -10.04 -12.50 17.25
CA MET A 53 -8.64 -12.10 17.06
C MET A 53 -8.13 -12.31 15.62
N THR A 54 -8.84 -13.05 14.74
CA THR A 54 -8.34 -13.44 13.41
C THR A 54 -8.85 -12.63 12.24
N SER A 55 -9.65 -11.57 12.43
CA SER A 55 -10.06 -10.73 11.29
C SER A 55 -10.27 -9.25 11.62
N LEU A 56 -9.31 -8.60 12.26
CA LEU A 56 -9.20 -7.16 12.08
C LEU A 56 -8.78 -6.95 10.62
N SER A 57 -9.75 -6.69 9.75
CA SER A 57 -9.49 -6.38 8.34
C SER A 57 -8.46 -5.26 8.25
N LEU A 58 -7.38 -5.44 7.48
CA LEU A 58 -6.39 -4.38 7.24
C LEU A 58 -7.03 -3.10 6.67
N ALA A 59 -8.26 -3.22 6.13
CA ALA A 59 -9.03 -2.06 5.67
C ALA A 59 -9.57 -1.17 6.80
N THR A 60 -9.64 -1.66 8.05
CA THR A 60 -10.31 -0.95 9.16
C THR A 60 -9.49 -0.85 10.45
N VAL A 61 -8.36 -1.56 10.57
CA VAL A 61 -7.52 -1.48 11.77
C VAL A 61 -6.93 -0.08 11.94
N ASP A 62 -6.58 0.25 13.19
CA ASP A 62 -5.84 1.47 13.51
C ASP A 62 -4.48 1.54 12.79
N LEU A 63 -3.99 2.75 12.50
CA LEU A 63 -2.76 2.97 11.74
C LEU A 63 -1.51 2.46 12.47
N VAL A 64 -1.48 2.45 13.80
CA VAL A 64 -0.36 1.92 14.58
C VAL A 64 -0.28 0.41 14.39
N ILE A 65 -1.43 -0.29 14.51
CA ILE A 65 -1.53 -1.72 14.26
C ILE A 65 -1.24 -2.04 12.80
N LEU A 66 -1.74 -1.20 11.88
CA LEU A 66 -1.49 -1.36 10.44
C LEU A 66 0.00 -1.26 10.12
N ARG A 67 0.70 -0.26 10.69
CA ARG A 67 2.15 -0.09 10.52
C ARG A 67 2.92 -1.32 11.02
N GLN A 68 2.54 -1.85 12.19
CA GLN A 68 3.19 -3.05 12.72
C GLN A 68 2.98 -4.27 11.82
N LYS A 69 1.74 -4.50 11.36
CA LYS A 69 1.43 -5.61 10.43
C LYS A 69 2.16 -5.46 9.08
N LEU A 70 2.30 -4.23 8.59
CA LEU A 70 3.06 -3.97 7.36
C LEU A 70 4.55 -4.24 7.57
N LEU A 71 5.13 -3.89 8.72
CA LEU A 71 6.51 -4.21 9.08
C LEU A 71 6.73 -5.73 9.16
N ASP A 72 5.80 -6.45 9.80
CA ASP A 72 5.83 -7.92 9.88
C ASP A 72 5.80 -8.55 8.48
N LEU A 73 4.95 -8.03 7.59
CA LEU A 73 4.87 -8.50 6.21
C LEU A 73 6.17 -8.23 5.44
N PHE A 74 6.80 -7.04 5.62
CA PHE A 74 8.11 -6.78 5.02
C PHE A 74 9.16 -7.80 5.47
N CYS A 75 9.22 -8.12 6.77
CA CYS A 75 10.13 -9.14 7.28
C CYS A 75 9.80 -10.54 6.74
N ALA A 76 8.52 -10.88 6.59
CA ALA A 76 8.11 -12.20 6.14
C ALA A 76 8.43 -12.46 4.66
N VAL A 77 8.26 -11.47 3.77
CA VAL A 77 8.29 -11.71 2.31
C VAL A 77 9.31 -10.88 1.52
N ALA A 78 9.75 -9.74 2.03
CA ALA A 78 10.52 -8.75 1.26
C ALA A 78 11.95 -8.54 1.75
N TYR A 79 12.21 -8.65 3.05
CA TYR A 79 13.50 -8.48 3.67
C TYR A 79 14.19 -9.82 3.89
N LYS A 80 15.49 -9.88 3.63
CA LYS A 80 16.32 -11.09 3.89
C LYS A 80 17.72 -10.64 4.30
N GLU A 81 18.31 -11.33 5.29
CA GLU A 81 19.71 -11.21 5.65
C GLU A 81 20.55 -12.27 4.93
N GLY A 82 21.79 -11.95 4.62
CA GLY A 82 22.71 -12.82 3.92
C GLY A 82 23.78 -12.03 3.15
N ASP A 83 24.60 -12.72 2.37
CA ASP A 83 25.60 -12.08 1.48
C ASP A 83 24.99 -11.94 0.08
N PHE A 84 24.70 -10.71 -0.31
CA PHE A 84 24.06 -10.39 -1.60
C PHE A 84 24.97 -9.50 -2.44
N VAL A 85 24.92 -9.68 -3.74
CA VAL A 85 25.47 -8.73 -4.72
C VAL A 85 24.33 -7.96 -5.35
N LEU A 86 24.29 -6.65 -5.12
CA LEU A 86 23.25 -5.77 -5.67
C LEU A 86 23.47 -5.55 -7.18
N SER A 87 22.46 -5.04 -7.87
CA SER A 87 22.53 -4.69 -9.31
C SER A 87 23.62 -3.65 -9.62
N SER A 88 24.05 -2.85 -8.64
CA SER A 88 25.19 -1.93 -8.71
C SER A 88 26.56 -2.64 -8.63
N GLY A 89 26.61 -3.94 -8.36
CA GLY A 89 27.84 -4.69 -8.07
C GLY A 89 28.32 -4.59 -6.61
N GLN A 90 27.68 -3.79 -5.77
CA GLN A 90 28.04 -3.65 -4.35
C GLN A 90 27.58 -4.89 -3.55
N ARG A 91 28.41 -5.32 -2.58
CA ARG A 91 28.00 -6.31 -1.59
C ARG A 91 27.08 -5.69 -0.55
N SER A 92 26.12 -6.48 -0.09
CA SER A 92 25.18 -6.09 0.97
C SER A 92 24.91 -7.27 1.87
N THR A 93 24.82 -7.04 3.17
CA THR A 93 24.45 -8.06 4.17
C THR A 93 22.95 -8.30 4.23
N TYR A 94 22.17 -7.57 3.45
CA TYR A 94 20.72 -7.73 3.35
C TYR A 94 20.21 -7.39 1.95
N TYR A 95 19.03 -7.90 1.63
CA TYR A 95 18.30 -7.63 0.40
C TYR A 95 16.86 -7.23 0.71
N ILE A 96 16.33 -6.24 -0.01
CA ILE A 96 14.93 -5.80 0.11
C ILE A 96 14.30 -5.79 -1.28
N ASN A 97 13.14 -6.43 -1.41
CA ASN A 97 12.30 -6.37 -2.60
C ASN A 97 10.91 -5.86 -2.25
N GLY A 98 10.70 -4.54 -2.25
CA GLY A 98 9.44 -3.89 -1.90
C GLY A 98 8.23 -4.41 -2.70
N LYS A 99 8.44 -4.88 -3.94
CA LYS A 99 7.37 -5.43 -4.78
C LYS A 99 6.73 -6.70 -4.23
N GLN A 100 7.43 -7.46 -3.38
CA GLN A 100 6.82 -8.61 -2.68
C GLN A 100 5.72 -8.18 -1.71
N VAL A 101 5.82 -6.97 -1.17
CA VAL A 101 4.78 -6.37 -0.31
C VAL A 101 3.75 -5.61 -1.14
N THR A 102 4.19 -4.73 -2.04
CA THR A 102 3.27 -3.84 -2.77
C THR A 102 2.33 -4.59 -3.73
N LEU A 103 2.73 -5.78 -4.19
CA LEU A 103 1.91 -6.68 -5.01
C LEU A 103 1.20 -7.77 -4.18
N HIS A 104 1.46 -7.86 -2.87
CA HIS A 104 0.72 -8.76 -1.99
C HIS A 104 -0.70 -8.21 -1.73
N PRO A 105 -1.76 -9.03 -1.72
CA PRO A 105 -3.13 -8.54 -1.56
C PRO A 105 -3.34 -7.74 -0.27
N GLU A 106 -2.84 -8.25 0.86
CA GLU A 106 -2.88 -7.52 2.14
C GLU A 106 -1.90 -6.34 2.16
N GLY A 107 -0.74 -6.49 1.52
CA GLY A 107 0.27 -5.45 1.39
C GLY A 107 -0.25 -4.26 0.61
N GLY A 108 -0.99 -4.47 -0.48
CA GLY A 108 -1.59 -3.40 -1.28
C GLY A 108 -2.56 -2.54 -0.44
N VAL A 109 -3.44 -3.16 0.34
CA VAL A 109 -4.35 -2.43 1.25
C VAL A 109 -3.56 -1.67 2.32
N ALA A 110 -2.60 -2.31 2.98
CA ALA A 110 -1.83 -1.71 4.06
C ALA A 110 -0.96 -0.54 3.56
N VAL A 111 -0.30 -0.70 2.41
CA VAL A 111 0.51 0.33 1.75
C VAL A 111 -0.37 1.51 1.35
N GLY A 112 -1.50 1.26 0.68
CA GLY A 112 -2.42 2.32 0.25
C GLY A 112 -2.90 3.17 1.42
N ARG A 113 -3.36 2.56 2.52
CA ARG A 113 -3.81 3.25 3.73
C ARG A 113 -2.69 4.00 4.44
N MET A 114 -1.53 3.35 4.60
CA MET A 114 -0.39 3.96 5.28
C MET A 114 0.11 5.20 4.51
N LEU A 115 0.30 5.09 3.20
CA LEU A 115 0.73 6.22 2.38
C LEU A 115 -0.33 7.33 2.36
N LEU A 116 -1.63 6.98 2.21
CA LEU A 116 -2.71 7.96 2.23
C LEU A 116 -2.73 8.79 3.51
N SER A 117 -2.45 8.17 4.67
CA SER A 117 -2.40 8.84 5.97
C SER A 117 -1.23 9.83 6.11
N LEU A 118 -0.16 9.65 5.33
CA LEU A 118 1.05 10.49 5.34
C LEU A 118 1.05 11.58 4.26
N LEU A 119 0.14 11.48 3.28
CA LEU A 119 0.07 12.48 2.20
C LEU A 119 -0.27 13.87 2.73
N PRO A 120 0.44 14.92 2.29
CA PRO A 120 0.01 16.31 2.49
C PRO A 120 -1.45 16.50 2.05
N LYS A 121 -2.19 17.33 2.80
CA LYS A 121 -3.64 17.52 2.55
C LYS A 121 -3.94 18.08 1.17
N GLU A 122 -3.06 18.92 0.67
CA GLU A 122 -3.15 19.56 -0.65
C GLU A 122 -2.84 18.62 -1.82
N THR A 123 -2.27 17.42 -1.58
CA THR A 123 -1.94 16.46 -2.64
C THR A 123 -3.19 16.04 -3.40
N GLN A 124 -3.18 16.25 -4.72
CA GLN A 124 -4.27 15.88 -5.64
C GLN A 124 -3.92 14.68 -6.52
N ALA A 125 -2.63 14.37 -6.65
CA ALA A 125 -2.18 13.17 -7.34
C ALA A 125 -0.98 12.53 -6.65
N VAL A 126 -0.83 11.23 -6.85
CA VAL A 126 0.37 10.48 -6.49
C VAL A 126 1.02 9.94 -7.76
N ALA A 127 2.35 9.94 -7.80
CA ALA A 127 3.10 9.50 -8.96
C ALA A 127 4.36 8.73 -8.52
N GLY A 128 4.94 7.95 -9.41
CA GLY A 128 6.22 7.32 -9.12
C GLY A 128 6.84 6.65 -10.34
N LEU A 129 8.13 6.32 -10.25
CA LEU A 129 8.86 5.72 -11.35
C LEU A 129 8.52 4.24 -11.49
N THR A 130 8.16 3.83 -12.72
CA THR A 130 7.88 2.42 -13.05
C THR A 130 9.13 1.55 -12.80
N LEU A 131 9.01 0.28 -12.33
CA LEU A 131 7.87 -0.53 -11.91
C LEU A 131 7.61 -0.47 -10.39
N GLY A 132 8.57 0.02 -9.59
CA GLY A 132 8.52 -0.05 -8.13
C GLY A 132 7.28 0.65 -7.56
N ALA A 133 6.97 1.83 -8.08
CA ALA A 133 5.87 2.65 -7.60
C ALA A 133 4.50 2.31 -8.20
N ASP A 134 4.41 1.61 -9.33
CA ASP A 134 3.14 1.37 -10.03
C ASP A 134 2.04 0.76 -9.13
N PRO A 135 2.30 -0.32 -8.38
CA PRO A 135 1.30 -0.87 -7.48
C PRO A 135 0.93 0.08 -6.33
N MET A 136 1.89 0.89 -5.87
CA MET A 136 1.70 1.82 -4.75
C MET A 136 0.79 2.99 -5.13
N VAL A 137 1.04 3.63 -6.28
CA VAL A 137 0.21 4.75 -6.74
C VAL A 137 -1.23 4.31 -6.99
N THR A 138 -1.40 3.09 -7.56
CA THR A 138 -2.73 2.50 -7.78
C THR A 138 -3.42 2.18 -6.45
N ALA A 139 -2.74 1.48 -5.53
CA ALA A 139 -3.30 1.13 -4.23
C ALA A 139 -3.71 2.37 -3.43
N THR A 140 -2.85 3.40 -3.38
CA THR A 140 -3.13 4.64 -2.65
C THR A 140 -4.32 5.40 -3.23
N SER A 141 -4.42 5.49 -4.56
CA SER A 141 -5.55 6.13 -5.25
C SER A 141 -6.86 5.38 -5.02
N VAL A 142 -6.84 4.04 -5.10
CA VAL A 142 -8.02 3.20 -4.87
C VAL A 142 -8.51 3.33 -3.42
N VAL A 143 -7.61 3.25 -2.45
CA VAL A 143 -7.95 3.42 -1.03
C VAL A 143 -8.50 4.82 -0.77
N ALA A 144 -7.90 5.87 -1.35
CA ALA A 144 -8.38 7.24 -1.24
C ALA A 144 -9.83 7.36 -1.73
N ALA A 145 -10.16 6.74 -2.87
CA ALA A 145 -11.52 6.74 -3.41
C ALA A 145 -12.53 6.04 -2.46
N TYR A 146 -12.15 4.93 -1.83
CA TYR A 146 -12.97 4.27 -0.80
C TYR A 146 -13.18 5.13 0.44
N GLU A 147 -12.21 5.97 0.80
CA GLU A 147 -12.31 6.92 1.92
C GLU A 147 -12.94 8.26 1.51
N GLY A 148 -13.47 8.39 0.27
CA GLY A 148 -14.14 9.59 -0.23
C GLY A 148 -13.19 10.73 -0.63
N ARG A 149 -11.88 10.48 -0.73
CA ARG A 149 -10.87 11.44 -1.19
C ARG A 149 -10.56 11.23 -2.67
N SER A 150 -10.71 12.28 -3.48
CA SER A 150 -10.25 12.24 -4.88
C SER A 150 -8.72 12.35 -4.92
N LEU A 151 -8.06 11.33 -5.44
CA LEU A 151 -6.61 11.27 -5.57
C LEU A 151 -6.25 10.54 -6.87
N THR A 152 -5.63 11.23 -7.82
CA THR A 152 -5.28 10.63 -9.11
C THR A 152 -3.97 9.87 -9.03
N ALA A 153 -3.89 8.69 -9.66
CA ALA A 153 -2.65 7.95 -9.84
C ALA A 153 -2.01 8.28 -11.20
N LEU A 154 -0.70 8.56 -11.19
CA LEU A 154 0.13 8.78 -12.37
C LEU A 154 1.33 7.83 -12.33
N ILE A 155 1.72 7.29 -13.50
CA ILE A 155 2.92 6.46 -13.63
C ILE A 155 3.97 7.27 -14.41
N VAL A 156 5.19 7.36 -13.84
CA VAL A 156 6.33 7.99 -14.51
C VAL A 156 7.19 6.91 -15.16
N ARG A 157 7.27 6.93 -16.47
CA ARG A 157 8.01 5.95 -17.27
C ARG A 157 9.52 6.20 -17.20
N LYS A 158 10.34 5.16 -17.32
CA LYS A 158 11.80 5.28 -17.44
C LYS A 158 12.23 5.86 -18.79
N GLU A 159 11.43 5.61 -19.85
CA GLU A 159 11.70 6.07 -21.20
C GLU A 159 10.49 6.80 -21.79
N ALA A 160 10.73 7.72 -22.70
CA ALA A 160 9.68 8.48 -23.36
C ALA A 160 8.83 7.58 -24.27
N LYS A 161 7.53 7.88 -24.33
CA LYS A 161 6.62 7.30 -25.30
C LYS A 161 6.26 8.35 -26.36
N GLY A 162 6.83 8.21 -27.55
CA GLY A 162 6.55 9.12 -28.65
C GLY A 162 7.00 10.56 -28.39
N HIS A 163 6.23 11.53 -28.88
CA HIS A 163 6.53 12.94 -28.82
C HIS A 163 5.55 13.67 -27.87
N GLY A 164 5.97 14.79 -27.27
CA GLY A 164 5.16 15.68 -26.44
C GLY A 164 5.69 15.89 -25.02
N THR A 165 5.17 16.90 -24.34
CA THR A 165 5.61 17.33 -23.00
C THR A 165 5.31 16.31 -21.91
N GLN A 166 4.32 15.43 -22.11
CA GLN A 166 3.96 14.35 -21.16
C GLN A 166 4.43 12.96 -21.63
N ALA A 167 5.46 12.90 -22.50
CA ALA A 167 5.97 11.64 -23.04
C ALA A 167 6.42 10.61 -21.98
N TYR A 168 6.64 11.05 -20.74
CA TYR A 168 7.06 10.22 -19.61
C TYR A 168 5.95 9.92 -18.60
N ILE A 169 4.74 10.46 -18.76
CA ILE A 169 3.68 10.34 -17.77
C ILE A 169 2.50 9.59 -18.36
N GLU A 170 2.06 8.54 -17.68
CA GLU A 170 0.84 7.79 -17.99
C GLU A 170 -0.22 8.12 -16.92
N GLY A 171 -1.47 8.19 -17.36
CA GLY A 171 -2.62 8.48 -16.51
C GLY A 171 -3.46 9.64 -17.02
N PRO A 172 -4.46 10.10 -16.25
CA PRO A 172 -5.26 11.27 -16.62
C PRO A 172 -4.44 12.54 -16.70
N THR A 173 -4.73 13.38 -17.69
CA THR A 173 -4.13 14.73 -17.77
C THR A 173 -4.75 15.62 -16.70
N LEU A 174 -3.90 16.22 -15.88
CA LEU A 174 -4.31 17.13 -14.81
C LEU A 174 -3.98 18.57 -15.16
N PRO A 175 -4.66 19.55 -14.53
CA PRO A 175 -4.34 20.96 -14.69
C PRO A 175 -2.87 21.27 -14.37
N PRO A 176 -2.24 22.26 -15.02
CA PRO A 176 -0.94 22.77 -14.60
C PRO A 176 -0.93 23.16 -13.12
N SER A 177 0.22 23.05 -12.49
CA SER A 177 0.44 23.33 -11.06
C SER A 177 -0.32 22.38 -10.10
N THR A 178 -0.91 21.29 -10.57
CA THR A 178 -1.50 20.27 -9.70
C THR A 178 -0.43 19.76 -8.71
N PRO A 179 -0.70 19.75 -7.40
CA PRO A 179 0.22 19.23 -6.39
C PRO A 179 0.28 17.70 -6.41
N VAL A 180 1.47 17.17 -6.62
CA VAL A 180 1.76 15.73 -6.76
C VAL A 180 2.77 15.30 -5.72
N THR A 181 2.49 14.20 -5.00
CA THR A 181 3.48 13.52 -4.14
C THR A 181 4.07 12.32 -4.88
N VAL A 182 5.39 12.22 -4.89
CA VAL A 182 6.10 11.08 -5.49
C VAL A 182 6.17 9.92 -4.48
N LEU A 183 5.87 8.71 -4.92
CA LEU A 183 5.95 7.48 -4.13
C LEU A 183 7.13 6.62 -4.62
N GLU A 184 7.86 6.00 -3.68
CA GLU A 184 8.98 5.08 -3.96
C GLU A 184 8.90 3.87 -3.03
N ASP A 185 9.14 2.65 -3.53
CA ASP A 185 9.09 1.45 -2.70
C ASP A 185 10.30 1.36 -1.75
N VAL A 186 11.50 1.54 -2.28
CA VAL A 186 12.75 1.49 -1.50
C VAL A 186 13.72 2.56 -1.95
N VAL A 187 14.02 3.51 -1.08
CA VAL A 187 15.00 4.56 -1.34
C VAL A 187 16.40 4.07 -0.95
N THR A 188 17.33 4.13 -1.91
CA THR A 188 18.76 3.91 -1.69
C THR A 188 19.50 5.25 -1.82
N THR A 189 19.80 5.66 -3.05
CA THR A 189 20.48 6.94 -3.36
C THR A 189 19.51 8.05 -3.74
N GLY A 190 18.20 7.79 -3.80
CA GLY A 190 17.17 8.77 -4.16
C GLY A 190 17.04 9.10 -5.65
N GLN A 191 17.90 8.58 -6.51
CA GLN A 191 17.94 8.97 -7.93
C GLN A 191 16.66 8.61 -8.71
N SER A 192 15.99 7.51 -8.36
CA SER A 192 14.74 7.09 -9.02
C SER A 192 13.63 8.12 -8.82
N ALA A 193 13.38 8.51 -7.55
CA ALA A 193 12.35 9.48 -7.25
C ALA A 193 12.71 10.88 -7.76
N LEU A 194 13.99 11.30 -7.72
CA LEU A 194 14.41 12.56 -8.35
C LEU A 194 14.10 12.60 -9.84
N LYS A 195 14.35 11.52 -10.55
CA LYS A 195 14.00 11.41 -11.97
C LYS A 195 12.50 11.55 -12.21
N ALA A 196 11.66 11.01 -11.31
CA ALA A 196 10.23 11.21 -11.35
C ALA A 196 9.85 12.67 -11.08
N VAL A 197 10.45 13.29 -10.06
CA VAL A 197 10.26 14.71 -9.73
C VAL A 197 10.55 15.62 -10.92
N GLU A 198 11.71 15.43 -11.57
CA GLU A 198 12.13 16.23 -12.74
C GLU A 198 11.10 16.13 -13.88
N ARG A 199 10.61 14.93 -14.17
CA ARG A 199 9.63 14.70 -15.23
C ARG A 199 8.27 15.30 -14.93
N LEU A 200 7.83 15.22 -13.68
CA LEU A 200 6.58 15.83 -13.23
C LEU A 200 6.67 17.37 -13.30
N LYS A 201 7.78 17.97 -12.84
CA LYS A 201 8.03 19.41 -12.95
C LYS A 201 8.10 19.85 -14.41
N ALA A 202 8.77 19.09 -15.28
CA ALA A 202 8.83 19.38 -16.72
C ALA A 202 7.45 19.29 -17.42
N ALA A 203 6.52 18.48 -16.87
CA ALA A 203 5.14 18.41 -17.33
C ALA A 203 4.23 19.49 -16.74
N GLY A 204 4.77 20.42 -15.92
CA GLY A 204 4.06 21.56 -15.35
C GLY A 204 3.37 21.27 -14.02
N TYR A 205 3.64 20.14 -13.35
CA TYR A 205 3.11 19.81 -12.03
C TYR A 205 4.00 20.35 -10.90
N VAL A 206 3.41 20.55 -9.72
CA VAL A 206 4.13 20.95 -8.52
C VAL A 206 4.36 19.72 -7.66
N VAL A 207 5.62 19.33 -7.45
CA VAL A 207 5.95 18.23 -6.55
C VAL A 207 6.08 18.76 -5.12
N ASN A 208 5.20 18.28 -4.21
CA ASN A 208 5.11 18.73 -2.83
C ASN A 208 5.82 17.78 -1.84
N GLY A 209 6.37 16.65 -2.30
CA GLY A 209 7.16 15.74 -1.47
C GLY A 209 7.43 14.39 -2.12
N VAL A 210 8.26 13.61 -1.44
CA VAL A 210 8.55 12.20 -1.72
C VAL A 210 8.16 11.38 -0.49
N LEU A 211 7.35 10.33 -0.67
CA LEU A 211 7.05 9.34 0.37
C LEU A 211 7.60 7.98 -0.06
N ALA A 212 8.34 7.33 0.84
CA ALA A 212 8.85 5.99 0.61
C ALA A 212 8.27 4.97 1.59
N LEU A 213 8.26 3.70 1.21
CA LEU A 213 7.97 2.64 2.17
C LEU A 213 9.20 2.36 3.03
N VAL A 214 10.37 2.23 2.42
CA VAL A 214 11.61 1.95 3.15
C VAL A 214 12.71 2.91 2.73
N ASP A 215 13.34 3.57 3.71
CA ASP A 215 14.60 4.28 3.54
C ASP A 215 15.77 3.40 3.97
N ARG A 216 16.68 3.09 3.03
CA ARG A 216 17.93 2.35 3.32
C ARG A 216 18.99 3.20 4.00
N GLN A 217 18.77 4.51 4.14
CA GLN A 217 19.69 5.47 4.72
C GLN A 217 21.08 5.46 4.06
N GLN A 218 21.08 5.44 2.74
CA GLN A 218 22.29 5.42 1.90
C GLN A 218 22.40 6.70 1.04
N GLY A 219 22.05 7.85 1.61
CA GLY A 219 22.20 9.16 0.98
C GLY A 219 20.95 9.70 0.27
N GLY A 220 19.84 8.95 0.23
CA GLY A 220 18.63 9.39 -0.46
C GLY A 220 17.95 10.59 0.20
N ALA A 221 17.86 10.60 1.52
CA ALA A 221 17.25 11.70 2.27
C ALA A 221 18.00 13.01 2.08
N GLU A 222 19.35 12.96 2.11
CA GLU A 222 20.23 14.11 1.91
C GLU A 222 20.09 14.70 0.51
N VAL A 223 19.93 13.84 -0.50
CA VAL A 223 19.72 14.26 -1.89
C VAL A 223 18.39 15.01 -2.04
N TYR A 224 17.31 14.55 -1.41
CA TYR A 224 16.02 15.26 -1.43
C TYR A 224 16.08 16.56 -0.66
N GLN A 225 16.76 16.59 0.50
CA GLN A 225 16.98 17.81 1.27
C GLN A 225 17.73 18.87 0.45
N GLN A 226 18.82 18.49 -0.24
CA GLN A 226 19.58 19.39 -1.11
C GLN A 226 18.74 19.91 -2.29
N ALA A 227 17.80 19.11 -2.78
CA ALA A 227 16.87 19.49 -3.84
C ALA A 227 15.67 20.31 -3.34
N GLY A 228 15.57 20.58 -2.02
CA GLY A 228 14.47 21.32 -1.41
C GLY A 228 13.13 20.53 -1.45
N ILE A 229 13.18 19.21 -1.47
CA ILE A 229 12.02 18.33 -1.56
C ILE A 229 11.76 17.71 -0.19
N PRO A 230 10.57 17.90 0.42
CA PRO A 230 10.18 17.19 1.63
C PRO A 230 10.23 15.67 1.42
N PHE A 231 10.82 14.95 2.37
CA PHE A 231 10.94 13.50 2.33
C PHE A 231 10.48 12.86 3.62
N GLN A 232 9.74 11.76 3.49
CA GLN A 232 9.36 10.90 4.62
C GLN A 232 9.34 9.44 4.17
N ALA A 233 9.77 8.53 5.05
CA ALA A 233 9.61 7.09 4.87
C ALA A 233 8.73 6.48 5.96
N VAL A 234 8.01 5.40 5.61
CA VAL A 234 7.22 4.62 6.58
C VAL A 234 8.16 3.86 7.52
N PHE A 235 9.23 3.29 6.98
CA PHE A 235 10.25 2.53 7.71
C PHE A 235 11.65 2.98 7.31
N SER A 236 12.56 2.93 8.28
CA SER A 236 14.00 2.91 8.05
C SER A 236 14.48 1.47 7.89
N ILE A 237 15.70 1.30 7.39
CA ILE A 237 16.36 -0.02 7.37
C ILE A 237 16.51 -0.60 8.77
N GLN A 238 16.76 0.24 9.79
CA GLN A 238 16.88 -0.20 11.18
C GLN A 238 15.58 -0.78 11.71
N ASP A 239 14.40 -0.21 11.35
CA ASP A 239 13.10 -0.78 11.72
C ASP A 239 12.97 -2.23 11.23
N LEU A 240 13.39 -2.50 9.98
CA LEU A 240 13.33 -3.85 9.41
C LEU A 240 14.32 -4.81 10.09
N GLN A 241 15.57 -4.36 10.30
CA GLN A 241 16.61 -5.16 10.95
C GLN A 241 16.23 -5.53 12.38
N GLN A 242 15.77 -4.54 13.16
CA GLN A 242 15.32 -4.78 14.52
C GLN A 242 14.16 -5.80 14.54
N ARG A 243 13.15 -5.59 13.68
CA ARG A 243 11.99 -6.48 13.64
C ARG A 243 12.35 -7.88 13.16
N TRP A 244 13.25 -7.99 12.19
CA TRP A 244 13.77 -9.28 11.74
C TRP A 244 14.44 -10.05 12.88
N ALA A 245 15.31 -9.39 13.65
CA ALA A 245 15.98 -10.00 14.81
C ALA A 245 15.00 -10.42 15.92
N GLU A 246 13.86 -9.74 16.08
CA GLU A 246 12.82 -10.14 17.05
C GLU A 246 12.03 -11.37 16.59
N LEU A 247 11.98 -11.65 15.29
CA LEU A 247 11.20 -12.75 14.70
C LEU A 247 12.02 -14.03 14.48
N HIS A 248 13.37 -13.95 14.47
CA HIS A 248 14.30 -15.05 14.18
C HIS A 248 15.33 -15.24 15.27
#